data_2cf61c08b74b84db6c02116acfc3a0c8
#
_entry.id   2cf61c08b74b84db6c02116acfc3a0c8
#
_cell.length_a   1.000
_cell.length_b   1.000
_cell.length_c   1.000
_cell.angle_alpha   90.00
_cell.angle_beta   90.00
_cell.angle_gamma   90.00
#
_symmetry.space_group_name_H-M   'P 1'
#
loop_
_entity.id
_entity.type
_entity.pdbx_description
1 polymer ?
#
loop_
_entity_poly.entity_id
_entity_poly.type
_entity_poly.pdbx_seq_one_letter_code
_entity_poly.pdbx_strand_id
1 'polypeptide(L)'
;MCIRDSLGIVALTNAAPIGAAETLTGKFADIVQFGEVKHDWATLYGNAFADMSKPVGSLVGQSPPANPTPAQPLSTYVGVYQNPVYGQAEVRDNGGKLMLEMGPGGVTKRELRHWDGNTYTFTLQNENAEPGSISKVTFDGPGMSIEYYDDASNNGVFVRS
;
A
#
# COMPACT_ATOMS: atom_id res chain seq x y z
N MET A 1 10.10 14.21 -18.44
CA MET A 1 11.00 15.22 -19.03
C MET A 1 10.65 15.39 -20.51
N CYS A 2 10.23 16.59 -20.92
CA CYS A 2 10.02 16.92 -22.34
C CYS A 2 11.19 17.77 -22.83
N ILE A 3 11.82 17.37 -23.92
CA ILE A 3 12.89 18.10 -24.57
C ILE A 3 12.45 18.41 -26.00
N ARG A 4 12.37 19.69 -26.35
CA ARG A 4 12.17 20.16 -27.73
C ARG A 4 13.00 21.43 -27.94
N ASP A 5 13.65 21.50 -29.06
CA ASP A 5 14.42 22.69 -29.49
C ASP A 5 15.44 23.20 -28.44
N SER A 6 16.14 22.27 -27.78
CA SER A 6 17.12 22.53 -26.70
C SER A 6 16.53 23.06 -25.38
N LEU A 7 15.21 23.02 -25.20
CA LEU A 7 14.56 23.32 -23.94
C LEU A 7 14.14 22.04 -23.21
N GLY A 8 14.33 22.02 -21.89
CA GLY A 8 13.88 20.93 -21.04
C GLY A 8 13.32 21.47 -19.74
N ILE A 9 12.32 20.76 -19.20
CA ILE A 9 11.78 21.04 -17.86
C ILE A 9 11.75 19.74 -17.05
N VAL A 10 12.10 19.87 -15.78
CA VAL A 10 11.91 18.83 -14.76
C VAL A 10 11.14 19.46 -13.61
N ALA A 11 10.04 18.85 -13.22
CA ALA A 11 9.29 19.21 -12.02
C ALA A 11 9.35 18.04 -11.03
N LEU A 12 9.77 18.31 -9.81
CA LEU A 12 9.87 17.34 -8.72
C LEU A 12 9.01 17.83 -7.56
N THR A 13 8.28 16.90 -6.94
CA THR A 13 7.49 17.16 -5.74
C THR A 13 7.83 16.10 -4.68
N ASN A 14 7.70 16.45 -3.41
CA ASN A 14 7.84 15.55 -2.27
C ASN A 14 6.50 15.26 -1.59
N ALA A 15 5.39 15.38 -2.34
CA ALA A 15 4.04 15.09 -1.89
C ALA A 15 3.48 13.86 -2.63
N ALA A 16 2.35 13.36 -2.14
CA ALA A 16 1.60 12.30 -2.83
C ALA A 16 1.32 12.68 -4.30
N PRO A 17 1.30 11.72 -5.23
CA PRO A 17 1.11 11.97 -6.66
C PRO A 17 -0.33 12.43 -6.94
N ILE A 18 -0.52 13.73 -7.08
CA ILE A 18 -1.81 14.37 -7.42
C ILE A 18 -1.82 15.01 -8.81
N GLY A 19 -0.77 14.77 -9.61
CA GLY A 19 -0.66 15.34 -10.96
C GLY A 19 -0.13 16.78 -11.00
N ALA A 20 0.41 17.31 -9.89
CA ALA A 20 0.90 18.69 -9.85
C ALA A 20 2.15 18.91 -10.70
N ALA A 21 3.12 18.00 -10.63
CA ALA A 21 4.35 18.05 -11.44
C ALA A 21 4.04 17.89 -12.93
N GLU A 22 3.17 16.96 -13.27
CA GLU A 22 2.71 16.70 -14.63
C GLU A 22 1.94 17.90 -15.20
N THR A 23 1.05 18.51 -14.39
CA THR A 23 0.32 19.73 -14.77
C THR A 23 1.26 20.88 -15.09
N LEU A 24 2.29 21.08 -14.26
CA LEU A 24 3.27 22.15 -14.48
C LEU A 24 4.07 21.92 -15.77
N THR A 25 4.55 20.70 -15.98
CA THR A 25 5.32 20.35 -17.19
C THR A 25 4.48 20.40 -18.45
N GLY A 26 3.20 19.97 -18.39
CA GLY A 26 2.26 20.08 -19.49
C GLY A 26 1.97 21.53 -19.89
N LYS A 27 1.67 22.40 -18.92
CA LYS A 27 1.47 23.84 -19.16
C LYS A 27 2.71 24.51 -19.74
N PHE A 28 3.88 24.21 -19.23
CA PHE A 28 5.14 24.73 -19.76
C PHE A 28 5.35 24.27 -21.22
N ALA A 29 5.11 23.02 -21.53
CA ALA A 29 5.23 22.49 -22.89
C ALA A 29 4.29 23.18 -23.86
N ASP A 30 3.04 23.44 -23.47
CA ASP A 30 2.07 24.19 -24.27
C ASP A 30 2.56 25.63 -24.52
N ILE A 31 3.02 26.34 -23.49
CA ILE A 31 3.53 27.72 -23.64
C ILE A 31 4.72 27.75 -24.58
N VAL A 32 5.68 26.84 -24.45
CA VAL A 32 6.86 26.78 -25.33
C VAL A 32 6.46 26.46 -26.78
N GLN A 33 5.46 25.59 -26.96
CA GLN A 33 5.09 25.08 -28.27
C GLN A 33 4.11 25.98 -29.00
N PHE A 34 3.17 26.59 -28.28
CA PHE A 34 2.03 27.29 -28.84
C PHE A 34 1.92 28.76 -28.38
N GLY A 35 2.76 29.20 -27.44
CA GLY A 35 2.68 30.53 -26.84
C GLY A 35 1.59 30.70 -25.79
N GLU A 36 0.76 29.71 -25.57
CA GLU A 36 -0.34 29.72 -24.59
C GLU A 36 -0.67 28.30 -24.13
N VAL A 37 -1.36 28.17 -22.99
CA VAL A 37 -1.85 26.88 -22.48
C VAL A 37 -3.04 26.44 -23.32
N LYS A 38 -2.92 25.27 -23.98
CA LYS A 38 -3.94 24.71 -24.87
C LYS A 38 -4.88 23.72 -24.18
N HIS A 39 -4.41 23.06 -23.12
CA HIS A 39 -5.15 21.98 -22.47
C HIS A 39 -5.35 22.28 -21.00
N ASP A 40 -6.47 21.82 -20.45
CA ASP A 40 -6.69 21.81 -19.00
C ASP A 40 -5.94 20.63 -18.36
N TRP A 41 -4.61 20.80 -18.26
CA TRP A 41 -3.71 19.80 -17.67
C TRP A 41 -4.07 19.47 -16.22
N ALA A 42 -4.60 20.43 -15.46
CA ALA A 42 -4.95 20.22 -14.07
C ALA A 42 -6.12 19.24 -13.93
N THR A 43 -7.17 19.42 -14.71
CA THR A 43 -8.30 18.48 -14.72
C THR A 43 -7.88 17.11 -15.28
N LEU A 44 -7.08 17.08 -16.35
CA LEU A 44 -6.63 15.85 -16.97
C LEU A 44 -5.81 14.99 -15.99
N TYR A 45 -4.77 15.57 -15.38
CA TYR A 45 -3.92 14.83 -14.45
C TYR A 45 -4.61 14.62 -13.10
N GLY A 46 -5.42 15.56 -12.61
CA GLY A 46 -6.23 15.36 -11.41
C GLY A 46 -7.14 14.13 -11.53
N ASN A 47 -7.79 13.94 -12.68
CA ASN A 47 -8.60 12.76 -12.93
C ASN A 47 -7.75 11.47 -13.06
N ALA A 48 -6.61 11.55 -13.75
CA ALA A 48 -5.72 10.40 -13.92
C ALA A 48 -5.14 9.88 -12.59
N PHE A 49 -4.88 10.78 -11.64
CA PHE A 49 -4.34 10.43 -10.33
C PHE A 49 -5.40 10.26 -9.22
N ALA A 50 -6.68 10.49 -9.53
CA ALA A 50 -7.76 10.44 -8.54
C ALA A 50 -7.85 9.09 -7.81
N ASP A 51 -7.59 7.98 -8.52
CA ASP A 51 -7.65 6.65 -7.92
C ASP A 51 -6.46 6.37 -6.99
N MET A 52 -5.33 7.04 -7.20
CA MET A 52 -4.15 6.92 -6.34
C MET A 52 -4.33 7.62 -4.99
N SER A 53 -5.32 8.52 -4.89
CA SER A 53 -5.68 9.25 -3.66
C SER A 53 -6.79 8.56 -2.86
N LYS A 54 -7.06 7.28 -3.14
CA LYS A 54 -8.06 6.49 -2.41
C LYS A 54 -7.39 5.55 -1.42
N PRO A 55 -7.98 5.36 -0.23
CA PRO A 55 -7.53 4.31 0.67
C PRO A 55 -7.58 2.93 -0.01
N VAL A 56 -6.57 2.10 0.23
CA VAL A 56 -6.44 0.77 -0.36
C VAL A 56 -6.71 -0.33 0.65
N GLY A 57 -7.26 -1.44 0.17
CA GLY A 57 -7.59 -2.64 0.91
C GLY A 57 -9.07 -3.02 0.82
N SER A 58 -9.35 -4.33 0.73
CA SER A 58 -10.72 -4.85 0.54
C SER A 58 -11.66 -4.57 1.72
N LEU A 59 -11.12 -4.24 2.89
CA LEU A 59 -11.86 -3.96 4.11
C LEU A 59 -11.96 -2.47 4.44
N VAL A 60 -11.53 -1.59 3.55
CA VAL A 60 -11.66 -0.13 3.75
C VAL A 60 -13.14 0.24 3.92
N GLY A 61 -13.42 1.05 4.96
CA GLY A 61 -14.78 1.50 5.28
C GLY A 61 -15.67 0.43 5.90
N GLN A 62 -15.16 -0.79 6.11
CA GLN A 62 -15.90 -1.86 6.78
C GLN A 62 -15.56 -1.92 8.27
N SER A 63 -16.43 -2.55 9.03
CA SER A 63 -16.22 -2.89 10.44
C SER A 63 -16.17 -4.41 10.61
N PRO A 64 -15.43 -4.92 11.60
CA PRO A 64 -15.48 -6.34 11.92
C PRO A 64 -16.93 -6.80 12.15
N PRO A 65 -17.26 -8.09 11.92
CA PRO A 65 -18.55 -8.64 12.25
C PRO A 65 -18.93 -8.36 13.71
N ALA A 66 -20.20 -8.12 13.99
CA ALA A 66 -20.68 -7.89 15.38
C ALA A 66 -20.37 -9.07 16.33
N ASN A 67 -20.34 -10.29 15.76
CA ASN A 67 -19.96 -11.52 16.47
C ASN A 67 -18.89 -12.24 15.63
N PRO A 68 -17.62 -11.82 15.73
CA PRO A 68 -16.57 -12.43 14.94
C PRO A 68 -16.33 -13.87 15.40
N THR A 69 -16.05 -14.75 14.46
CA THR A 69 -15.57 -16.10 14.76
C THR A 69 -14.32 -16.00 15.61
N PRO A 70 -14.20 -16.70 16.75
CA PRO A 70 -13.01 -16.64 17.57
C PRO A 70 -11.74 -17.03 16.80
N ALA A 71 -10.66 -16.33 17.07
CA ALA A 71 -9.34 -16.70 16.58
C ALA A 71 -8.86 -18.00 17.22
N GLN A 72 -7.95 -18.69 16.55
CA GLN A 72 -7.16 -19.77 17.16
C GLN A 72 -6.24 -19.20 18.26
N PRO A 73 -5.69 -20.02 19.16
CA PRO A 73 -4.66 -19.56 20.09
C PRO A 73 -3.53 -18.83 19.35
N LEU A 74 -3.06 -17.70 19.92
CA LEU A 74 -2.05 -16.86 19.24
C LEU A 74 -0.77 -17.63 18.85
N SER A 75 -0.40 -18.65 19.64
CA SER A 75 0.72 -19.54 19.33
C SER A 75 0.59 -20.26 17.97
N THR A 76 -0.62 -20.39 17.44
CA THR A 76 -0.86 -20.96 16.10
C THR A 76 -0.31 -20.07 15.00
N TYR A 77 -0.31 -18.76 15.22
CA TYR A 77 0.10 -17.77 14.21
C TYR A 77 1.55 -17.32 14.37
N VAL A 78 2.11 -17.42 15.59
CA VAL A 78 3.50 -17.03 15.89
C VAL A 78 4.46 -17.89 15.11
N GLY A 79 5.42 -17.25 14.43
CA GLY A 79 6.46 -17.93 13.68
C GLY A 79 7.11 -17.07 12.62
N VAL A 80 8.05 -17.67 11.94
CA VAL A 80 8.77 -17.08 10.82
C VAL A 80 8.15 -17.58 9.51
N TYR A 81 7.88 -16.67 8.61
CA TYR A 81 7.29 -16.93 7.31
C TYR A 81 8.21 -16.39 6.23
N GLN A 82 8.34 -17.10 5.13
CA GLN A 82 9.23 -16.76 4.02
C GLN A 82 8.43 -16.46 2.76
N ASN A 83 8.90 -15.46 2.04
CA ASN A 83 8.36 -15.08 0.74
C ASN A 83 9.53 -14.82 -0.23
N PRO A 84 9.49 -15.32 -1.47
CA PRO A 84 10.60 -15.18 -2.41
C PRO A 84 10.82 -13.75 -2.90
N VAL A 85 9.80 -12.88 -2.82
CA VAL A 85 9.86 -11.48 -3.28
C VAL A 85 10.15 -10.54 -2.12
N TYR A 86 9.38 -10.68 -1.03
CA TYR A 86 9.42 -9.75 0.12
C TYR A 86 10.34 -10.22 1.25
N GLY A 87 10.89 -11.42 1.13
CA GLY A 87 11.78 -12.00 2.14
C GLY A 87 11.03 -12.49 3.37
N GLN A 88 11.65 -12.32 4.54
CA GLN A 88 11.14 -12.83 5.80
C GLN A 88 10.12 -11.90 6.42
N ALA A 89 9.03 -12.50 6.91
CA ALA A 89 8.07 -11.91 7.83
C ALA A 89 8.05 -12.71 9.13
N GLU A 90 8.05 -12.06 10.26
CA GLU A 90 7.94 -12.71 11.57
C GLU A 90 6.69 -12.25 12.29
N VAL A 91 5.89 -13.19 12.77
CA VAL A 91 4.73 -12.93 13.62
C VAL A 91 5.08 -13.29 15.05
N ARG A 92 4.95 -12.33 15.96
CA ARG A 92 5.26 -12.47 17.39
C ARG A 92 4.04 -12.19 18.24
N ASP A 93 3.96 -12.85 19.38
CA ASP A 93 3.04 -12.48 20.46
C ASP A 93 3.74 -11.42 21.35
N ASN A 94 3.17 -10.25 21.39
CA ASN A 94 3.61 -9.15 22.24
C ASN A 94 2.54 -8.84 23.29
N GLY A 95 2.55 -9.64 24.35
CA GLY A 95 1.63 -9.45 25.48
C GLY A 95 0.15 -9.66 25.11
N GLY A 96 -0.16 -10.68 24.31
CA GLY A 96 -1.52 -11.01 23.90
C GLY A 96 -1.96 -10.32 22.60
N LYS A 97 -1.03 -9.66 21.91
CA LYS A 97 -1.25 -9.01 20.61
C LYS A 97 -0.27 -9.57 19.58
N LEU A 98 -0.77 -9.90 18.41
CA LEU A 98 0.10 -10.29 17.31
C LEU A 98 0.78 -9.06 16.70
N MET A 99 2.10 -9.15 16.54
CA MET A 99 2.93 -8.19 15.84
C MET A 99 3.53 -8.83 14.60
N LEU A 100 3.32 -8.22 13.45
CA LEU A 100 3.98 -8.56 12.19
C LEU A 100 5.24 -7.70 12.08
N GLU A 101 6.39 -8.34 11.96
CA GLU A 101 7.70 -7.69 11.75
C GLU A 101 8.25 -8.09 10.38
N MET A 102 8.66 -7.11 9.59
CA MET A 102 9.19 -7.31 8.23
C MET A 102 10.39 -6.41 7.95
N GLY A 103 11.12 -6.76 6.89
CA GLY A 103 12.29 -6.03 6.46
C GLY A 103 13.55 -6.35 7.29
N PRO A 104 14.72 -5.83 6.87
CA PRO A 104 15.98 -6.08 7.56
C PRO A 104 15.92 -5.70 9.04
N GLY A 105 16.19 -6.65 9.92
CA GLY A 105 16.13 -6.44 11.37
C GLY A 105 14.73 -6.19 11.94
N GLY A 106 13.66 -6.51 11.21
CA GLY A 106 12.28 -6.29 11.66
C GLY A 106 11.92 -4.80 11.77
N VAL A 107 12.49 -3.96 10.91
CA VAL A 107 12.31 -2.49 10.95
C VAL A 107 10.85 -2.07 10.79
N THR A 108 10.08 -2.82 10.03
CA THR A 108 8.64 -2.57 9.86
C THR A 108 7.86 -3.40 10.86
N LYS A 109 7.16 -2.74 11.78
CA LYS A 109 6.33 -3.38 12.80
C LYS A 109 4.88 -2.96 12.64
N ARG A 110 3.97 -3.93 12.63
CA ARG A 110 2.52 -3.71 12.50
C ARG A 110 1.76 -4.55 13.52
N GLU A 111 0.91 -3.92 14.33
CA GLU A 111 -0.04 -4.64 15.19
C GLU A 111 -1.12 -5.27 14.31
N LEU A 112 -1.30 -6.57 14.42
CA LEU A 112 -2.38 -7.31 13.76
C LEU A 112 -3.61 -7.29 14.66
N ARG A 113 -4.67 -6.65 14.18
CA ARG A 113 -5.96 -6.60 14.88
C ARG A 113 -6.86 -7.69 14.35
N HIS A 114 -7.43 -8.48 15.25
CA HIS A 114 -8.36 -9.53 14.89
C HIS A 114 -9.58 -8.97 14.16
N TRP A 115 -9.97 -9.61 13.06
CA TRP A 115 -11.12 -9.24 12.27
C TRP A 115 -12.22 -10.31 12.35
N ASP A 116 -11.90 -11.54 11.95
CA ASP A 116 -12.83 -12.69 11.98
C ASP A 116 -12.06 -13.99 11.78
N GLY A 117 -12.26 -14.99 12.66
CA GLY A 117 -11.56 -16.28 12.57
C GLY A 117 -10.03 -16.12 12.49
N ASN A 118 -9.44 -16.61 11.39
CA ASN A 118 -8.01 -16.50 11.13
C ASN A 118 -7.63 -15.24 10.33
N THR A 119 -8.53 -14.29 10.20
CA THR A 119 -8.32 -13.02 9.50
C THR A 119 -7.99 -11.92 10.48
N TYR A 120 -6.93 -11.20 10.20
CA TYR A 120 -6.44 -10.03 10.90
C TYR A 120 -6.29 -8.86 9.95
N THR A 121 -6.09 -7.67 10.50
CA THR A 121 -5.84 -6.46 9.73
C THR A 121 -4.76 -5.62 10.36
N PHE A 122 -4.10 -4.80 9.55
CA PHE A 122 -3.26 -3.71 10.03
C PHE A 122 -3.47 -2.45 9.18
N THR A 123 -3.28 -1.31 9.80
CA THR A 123 -3.33 -0.02 9.10
C THR A 123 -2.03 0.21 8.35
N LEU A 124 -2.14 0.59 7.10
CA LEU A 124 -1.00 1.02 6.30
C LEU A 124 -0.58 2.43 6.72
N GLN A 125 0.69 2.61 6.98
CA GLN A 125 1.30 3.89 7.37
C GLN A 125 2.61 4.05 6.60
N ASN A 126 2.51 4.40 5.34
CA ASN A 126 3.65 4.72 4.49
C ASN A 126 3.24 5.81 3.49
N GLU A 127 4.22 6.37 2.78
CA GLU A 127 4.02 7.44 1.82
C GLU A 127 3.17 7.06 0.58
N ASN A 128 3.00 5.75 0.33
CA ASN A 128 2.25 5.22 -0.80
C ASN A 128 0.84 4.75 -0.44
N ALA A 129 0.39 5.01 0.79
CA ALA A 129 -0.92 4.59 1.24
C ALA A 129 -1.67 5.75 1.86
N GLU A 130 -2.81 6.10 1.27
CA GLU A 130 -3.69 7.14 1.79
C GLU A 130 -4.21 6.81 3.19
N PRO A 131 -4.46 7.83 4.03
CA PRO A 131 -5.05 7.65 5.35
C PRO A 131 -6.34 6.83 5.28
N GLY A 132 -6.46 5.85 6.17
CA GLY A 132 -7.59 4.91 6.17
C GLY A 132 -7.35 3.62 5.39
N SER A 133 -6.19 3.50 4.72
CA SER A 133 -5.79 2.24 4.08
C SER A 133 -5.57 1.14 5.12
N ILE A 134 -6.06 -0.05 4.80
CA ILE A 134 -6.02 -1.21 5.68
C ILE A 134 -5.67 -2.45 4.88
N SER A 135 -4.74 -3.26 5.38
CA SER A 135 -4.41 -4.54 4.77
C SER A 135 -4.99 -5.70 5.57
N LYS A 136 -5.60 -6.61 4.86
CA LYS A 136 -6.03 -7.90 5.40
C LYS A 136 -4.84 -8.86 5.47
N VAL A 137 -4.78 -9.66 6.55
CA VAL A 137 -3.84 -10.76 6.73
C VAL A 137 -4.67 -12.00 7.05
N THR A 138 -4.53 -13.04 6.26
CA THR A 138 -5.25 -14.31 6.48
C THR A 138 -4.26 -15.43 6.70
N PHE A 139 -4.45 -16.19 7.78
CA PHE A 139 -3.67 -17.39 8.06
C PHE A 139 -4.42 -18.63 7.58
N ASP A 140 -3.76 -19.46 6.78
CA ASP A 140 -4.30 -20.72 6.26
C ASP A 140 -3.24 -21.82 6.37
N GLY A 141 -3.44 -22.72 7.33
CA GLY A 141 -2.47 -23.76 7.65
C GLY A 141 -1.06 -23.22 7.89
N PRO A 142 -0.06 -23.62 7.09
CA PRO A 142 1.30 -23.11 7.20
C PRO A 142 1.48 -21.76 6.49
N GLY A 143 0.44 -21.25 5.81
CA GLY A 143 0.48 -20.04 5.00
C GLY A 143 -0.02 -18.81 5.74
N MET A 144 0.50 -17.65 5.33
CA MET A 144 0.01 -16.32 5.68
C MET A 144 -0.08 -15.49 4.41
N SER A 145 -1.26 -14.99 4.09
CA SER A 145 -1.48 -14.11 2.95
C SER A 145 -1.62 -12.67 3.44
N ILE A 146 -0.88 -11.74 2.86
CA ILE A 146 -0.94 -10.30 3.17
C ILE A 146 -1.43 -9.57 1.93
N GLU A 147 -2.65 -9.04 1.99
CA GLU A 147 -3.33 -8.42 0.85
C GLU A 147 -2.53 -7.26 0.22
N TYR A 148 -1.90 -6.43 1.03
CA TYR A 148 -1.12 -5.28 0.53
C TYR A 148 0.07 -5.68 -0.36
N TYR A 149 0.60 -6.86 -0.16
CA TYR A 149 1.69 -7.42 -0.94
C TYR A 149 1.23 -8.37 -2.03
N ASP A 150 -0.10 -8.61 -2.10
CA ASP A 150 -0.68 -9.50 -3.10
C ASP A 150 -1.01 -8.72 -4.37
N ASP A 151 -0.40 -9.13 -5.46
CA ASP A 151 -0.68 -8.64 -6.81
C ASP A 151 -1.28 -9.76 -7.67
N ALA A 152 -1.46 -9.49 -8.95
CA ALA A 152 -1.96 -10.47 -9.90
C ALA A 152 -1.12 -11.77 -10.00
N SER A 153 0.06 -11.80 -9.38
CA SER A 153 1.00 -12.94 -9.36
C SER A 153 0.99 -13.71 -8.03
N ASN A 154 0.06 -13.41 -7.10
CA ASN A 154 -0.02 -13.98 -5.76
C ASN A 154 1.28 -13.81 -4.93
N ASN A 155 1.96 -12.68 -5.11
CA ASN A 155 3.20 -12.40 -4.38
C ASN A 155 3.00 -12.18 -2.88
N GLY A 156 1.76 -11.96 -2.42
CA GLY A 156 1.42 -11.73 -1.01
C GLY A 156 1.41 -12.97 -0.12
N VAL A 157 1.73 -14.15 -0.65
CA VAL A 157 1.71 -15.41 0.11
C VAL A 157 3.06 -15.70 0.75
N PHE A 158 3.05 -15.89 2.07
CA PHE A 158 4.22 -16.24 2.89
C PHE A 158 4.01 -17.65 3.45
N VAL A 159 5.04 -18.47 3.45
CA VAL A 159 4.98 -19.85 3.95
C VAL A 159 5.87 -19.97 5.19
N ARG A 160 5.34 -20.62 6.23
CA ARG A 160 6.07 -20.85 7.49
C ARG A 160 7.32 -21.69 7.23
N SER A 161 8.45 -21.24 7.74
CA SER A 161 9.75 -21.94 7.68
C SER A 161 9.98 -22.83 8.91
#